data_86dc511af12dd77202c80065594c47c7
#
_entry.id   86dc511af12dd77202c80065594c47c7
#
_cell.length_a   1.000
_cell.length_b   1.000
_cell.length_c   1.000
_cell.angle_alpha   90.00
_cell.angle_beta   90.00
_cell.angle_gamma   90.00
#
_symmetry.space_group_name_H-M   'P 1'
#
loop_
_entity.id
_entity.type
_entity.pdbx_description
1 polymer ?
#
loop_
_entity_poly.entity_id
_entity_poly.type
_entity_poly.pdbx_seq_one_letter_code
_entity_poly.pdbx_strand_id
1 'polypeptide(L)'
;MAVYILSNRKIIRHKGERVDSFSNEEYSIPNFRIAKCDFENYKEPSEQVKKKKDYINRNILNYKLFSEPEKQGYEEVLEVLLSEKGIKKSSLTANNLGGTQRMFYELYKNMSSTKDRSDVMIFIHGYLYDFDDELKAILDLKKIFIDNPASPVEHILFVSWPASGSIIPLSYFDDKASSINSGTSLMRLFYFYTQFLKDIFSNRDLAPCNQRIHLVAHSMGNRVLQSMLYSLKRENILRVIDQVLLLNADVSYKVFEDAEDSFNKLPLLANRISIYLNRQDIILAASQFTKNILTPRLGKNGPSGIDQYKDIVSVIDCTFVKDDLLNNFKYEAGNHWGYLSSSQVQHDIFQNLYGIDRNLISNRSKDNENIFTIFS
;
A
#
# COMPACT_ATOMS: atom_id res chain seq x y z
N MET A 1 13.03 -11.72 1.66
CA MET A 1 12.30 -10.46 1.40
C MET A 1 11.90 -10.33 -0.06
N ALA A 2 10.80 -9.64 -0.38
CA ALA A 2 10.41 -9.35 -1.75
C ALA A 2 9.59 -8.05 -1.83
N VAL A 3 9.81 -7.26 -2.89
CA VAL A 3 8.98 -6.09 -3.21
C VAL A 3 8.41 -6.29 -4.61
N TYR A 4 7.09 -6.20 -4.70
CA TYR A 4 6.36 -6.32 -5.96
C TYR A 4 5.68 -5.00 -6.29
N ILE A 5 5.73 -4.61 -7.55
CA ILE A 5 4.97 -3.50 -8.12
C ILE A 5 3.70 -4.09 -8.74
N LEU A 6 2.55 -3.62 -8.26
CA LEU A 6 1.23 -3.96 -8.77
C LEU A 6 0.72 -2.75 -9.53
N SER A 7 0.78 -2.78 -10.87
CA SER A 7 0.49 -1.59 -11.66
C SER A 7 -0.62 -1.79 -12.68
N ASN A 8 -1.56 -0.84 -12.75
CA ASN A 8 -2.51 -0.70 -13.84
C ASN A 8 -2.05 0.35 -14.88
N ARG A 9 -0.77 0.73 -14.84
CA ARG A 9 -0.13 1.58 -15.86
C ARG A 9 0.06 0.80 -17.16
N LYS A 10 0.00 1.51 -18.27
CA LYS A 10 0.32 0.98 -19.61
C LYS A 10 1.79 0.61 -19.70
N ILE A 11 2.10 -0.49 -20.38
CA ILE A 11 3.48 -0.94 -20.59
C ILE A 11 4.00 -0.32 -21.88
N ILE A 12 5.21 0.25 -21.79
CA ILE A 12 5.98 0.72 -22.92
C ILE A 12 6.95 -0.40 -23.31
N ARG A 13 6.82 -0.91 -24.53
CA ARG A 13 7.77 -1.89 -25.10
C ARG A 13 8.87 -1.17 -25.84
N HIS A 14 10.10 -1.30 -25.38
CA HIS A 14 11.26 -0.70 -26.01
C HIS A 14 11.85 -1.67 -27.06
N LYS A 15 11.78 -1.30 -28.34
CA LYS A 15 12.39 -2.09 -29.44
C LYS A 15 13.92 -2.13 -29.24
N GLY A 16 14.47 -3.32 -29.03
CA GLY A 16 15.92 -3.54 -28.89
C GLY A 16 16.46 -3.40 -27.46
N GLU A 17 15.66 -2.99 -26.49
CA GLU A 17 16.02 -2.98 -25.06
C GLU A 17 15.42 -4.19 -24.33
N ARG A 18 16.12 -4.66 -23.29
CA ARG A 18 15.75 -5.89 -22.59
C ARG A 18 14.60 -5.72 -21.58
N VAL A 19 14.12 -4.50 -21.34
CA VAL A 19 13.18 -4.22 -20.24
C VAL A 19 12.02 -3.38 -20.75
N ASP A 20 10.82 -3.95 -20.68
CA ASP A 20 9.58 -3.19 -20.79
C ASP A 20 9.42 -2.29 -19.56
N SER A 21 8.94 -1.05 -19.72
CA SER A 21 8.72 -0.11 -18.64
C SER A 21 7.25 0.24 -18.46
N PHE A 22 6.89 0.78 -17.29
CA PHE A 22 5.58 1.35 -17.05
C PHE A 22 5.53 2.82 -17.49
N SER A 23 4.43 3.21 -18.13
CA SER A 23 4.15 4.62 -18.50
C SER A 23 3.39 5.34 -17.38
N ASN A 24 3.19 6.65 -17.56
CA ASN A 24 2.29 7.42 -16.70
C ASN A 24 0.81 7.32 -17.13
N GLU A 25 0.50 6.59 -18.19
CA GLU A 25 -0.85 6.39 -18.70
C GLU A 25 -1.50 5.14 -18.08
N GLU A 26 -2.83 5.18 -17.93
CA GLU A 26 -3.62 4.05 -17.49
C GLU A 26 -3.77 2.99 -18.61
N TYR A 27 -3.76 1.72 -18.22
CA TYR A 27 -4.08 0.64 -19.11
C TYR A 27 -5.61 0.48 -19.24
N SER A 28 -6.10 0.30 -20.45
CA SER A 28 -7.54 0.26 -20.76
C SER A 28 -8.29 -0.95 -20.18
N ILE A 29 -7.58 -1.98 -19.72
CA ILE A 29 -8.16 -3.17 -19.10
C ILE A 29 -7.94 -3.09 -17.58
N PRO A 30 -8.98 -3.28 -16.74
CA PRO A 30 -8.87 -3.19 -15.28
C PRO A 30 -8.11 -4.39 -14.69
N ASN A 31 -6.81 -4.46 -14.95
CA ASN A 31 -5.90 -5.50 -14.50
C ASN A 31 -4.61 -4.89 -13.99
N PHE A 32 -4.07 -5.51 -12.95
CA PHE A 32 -2.70 -5.23 -12.54
C PHE A 32 -1.69 -6.09 -13.30
N ARG A 33 -0.64 -5.43 -13.74
CA ARG A 33 0.60 -6.05 -14.18
C ARG A 33 1.53 -6.14 -12.98
N ILE A 34 2.24 -7.25 -12.86
CA ILE A 34 3.10 -7.50 -11.71
C ILE A 34 4.56 -7.45 -12.16
N ALA A 35 5.34 -6.65 -11.42
CA ALA A 35 6.79 -6.66 -11.53
C ALA A 35 7.42 -6.93 -10.17
N LYS A 36 8.58 -7.56 -10.15
CA LYS A 36 9.38 -7.81 -8.96
C LYS A 36 10.62 -6.93 -8.98
N CYS A 37 10.85 -6.18 -7.93
CA CYS A 37 12.04 -5.35 -7.78
C CYS A 37 13.29 -6.20 -7.57
N ASP A 38 14.40 -5.79 -8.19
CA ASP A 38 15.73 -6.39 -8.06
C ASP A 38 16.65 -5.43 -7.31
N PHE A 39 16.95 -5.77 -6.07
CA PHE A 39 17.86 -4.98 -5.22
C PHE A 39 19.29 -5.50 -5.21
N GLU A 40 19.58 -6.68 -5.76
CA GLU A 40 20.93 -7.27 -5.74
C GLU A 40 21.92 -6.44 -6.56
N ASN A 41 21.45 -5.84 -7.63
CA ASN A 41 22.23 -4.99 -8.51
C ASN A 41 22.06 -3.49 -8.24
N TYR A 42 21.27 -3.12 -7.23
CA TYR A 42 21.08 -1.72 -6.86
C TYR A 42 22.31 -1.18 -6.11
N LYS A 43 22.91 -0.12 -6.65
CA LYS A 43 23.96 0.64 -5.97
C LYS A 43 23.42 2.03 -5.66
N GLU A 44 23.40 2.37 -4.38
CA GLU A 44 23.00 3.70 -3.98
C GLU A 44 23.96 4.74 -4.59
N PRO A 45 23.43 5.74 -5.31
CA PRO A 45 24.24 6.76 -5.94
C PRO A 45 24.90 7.66 -4.90
N SER A 46 26.11 8.13 -5.21
CA SER A 46 26.78 9.12 -4.35
C SER A 46 25.99 10.42 -4.31
N GLU A 47 26.10 11.19 -3.20
CA GLU A 47 25.46 12.48 -3.01
C GLU A 47 25.74 13.49 -4.14
N GLN A 48 26.93 13.42 -4.76
CA GLN A 48 27.29 14.28 -5.90
C GLN A 48 26.50 13.92 -7.17
N VAL A 49 26.13 12.66 -7.32
CA VAL A 49 25.34 12.16 -8.46
C VAL A 49 23.87 12.48 -8.25
N LYS A 50 23.33 12.37 -7.02
CA LYS A 50 21.96 12.73 -6.66
C LYS A 50 21.62 14.20 -6.97
N LYS A 51 22.62 15.10 -6.98
CA LYS A 51 22.46 16.52 -7.27
C LYS A 51 22.38 16.87 -8.77
N LYS A 52 22.64 15.94 -9.69
CA LYS A 52 22.56 16.19 -11.13
C LYS A 52 21.14 15.93 -11.63
N LYS A 53 20.53 16.96 -12.24
CA LYS A 53 19.17 16.93 -12.82
C LYS A 53 18.96 15.80 -13.85
N ASP A 54 20.01 15.37 -14.54
CA ASP A 54 20.03 14.31 -15.56
C ASP A 54 20.17 12.89 -14.97
N TYR A 55 20.36 12.78 -13.66
CA TYR A 55 20.51 11.51 -12.96
C TYR A 55 19.20 10.68 -12.89
N ILE A 56 18.10 11.33 -13.13
CA ILE A 56 16.74 10.82 -12.91
C ILE A 56 16.42 9.59 -13.77
N ASN A 57 17.09 9.35 -14.90
CA ASN A 57 16.55 8.47 -15.94
C ASN A 57 17.23 7.11 -16.17
N ARG A 58 18.29 6.69 -15.45
CA ARG A 58 19.00 5.47 -15.89
C ARG A 58 19.42 4.43 -14.85
N ASN A 59 19.31 4.68 -13.53
CA ASN A 59 19.84 3.76 -12.52
C ASN A 59 19.06 3.72 -11.20
N ILE A 60 17.72 3.90 -11.18
CA ILE A 60 17.02 4.03 -9.91
C ILE A 60 16.84 2.65 -9.26
N LEU A 61 16.07 1.79 -9.84
CA LEU A 61 15.78 0.46 -9.32
C LEU A 61 15.42 -0.46 -10.49
N ASN A 62 16.10 -1.58 -10.59
CA ASN A 62 15.75 -2.58 -11.58
C ASN A 62 14.52 -3.38 -11.12
N TYR A 63 13.70 -3.77 -12.06
CA TYR A 63 12.57 -4.67 -11.82
C TYR A 63 12.38 -5.61 -13.00
N LYS A 64 11.79 -6.78 -12.71
CA LYS A 64 11.44 -7.78 -13.71
C LYS A 64 9.91 -7.84 -13.83
N LEU A 65 9.40 -7.48 -14.99
CA LEU A 65 7.99 -7.63 -15.31
C LEU A 65 7.66 -9.12 -15.48
N PHE A 66 6.62 -9.60 -14.81
CA PHE A 66 6.15 -10.96 -14.99
C PHE A 66 5.28 -11.06 -16.25
N SER A 67 5.42 -12.19 -16.98
CA SER A 67 4.50 -12.51 -18.06
C SER A 67 3.07 -12.65 -17.55
N GLU A 68 2.09 -12.29 -18.37
CA GLU A 68 0.71 -12.59 -18.04
C GLU A 68 0.43 -14.08 -18.28
N PRO A 69 -0.31 -14.73 -17.37
CA PRO A 69 -0.81 -16.08 -17.62
C PRO A 69 -1.92 -16.04 -18.70
N GLU A 70 -2.07 -17.12 -19.44
CA GLU A 70 -3.18 -17.27 -20.41
C GLU A 70 -4.54 -17.18 -19.71
N LYS A 71 -4.64 -17.71 -18.50
CA LYS A 71 -5.81 -17.58 -17.62
C LYS A 71 -5.48 -16.73 -16.42
N GLN A 72 -6.39 -15.84 -16.09
CA GLN A 72 -6.33 -15.09 -14.83
C GLN A 72 -7.01 -15.89 -13.74
N GLY A 73 -6.38 -15.94 -12.56
CA GLY A 73 -6.89 -16.68 -11.42
C GLY A 73 -5.75 -17.07 -10.48
N TYR A 74 -6.01 -18.00 -9.61
CA TYR A 74 -5.02 -18.52 -8.64
C TYR A 74 -5.04 -20.06 -8.55
N GLU A 75 -5.92 -20.72 -9.28
CA GLU A 75 -6.17 -22.15 -9.21
C GLU A 75 -4.91 -22.93 -9.60
N GLU A 76 -4.16 -22.45 -10.59
CA GLU A 76 -2.88 -23.03 -11.00
C GLU A 76 -1.82 -22.93 -9.89
N VAL A 77 -1.89 -21.91 -9.03
CA VAL A 77 -0.99 -21.79 -7.88
C VAL A 77 -1.22 -22.94 -6.89
N LEU A 78 -2.48 -23.24 -6.58
CA LEU A 78 -2.83 -24.35 -5.70
C LEU A 78 -2.39 -25.68 -6.29
N GLU A 79 -2.57 -25.86 -7.60
CA GLU A 79 -2.16 -27.07 -8.31
C GLU A 79 -0.65 -27.29 -8.22
N VAL A 80 0.15 -26.24 -8.45
CA VAL A 80 1.61 -26.30 -8.31
C VAL A 80 2.02 -26.62 -6.87
N LEU A 81 1.44 -25.96 -5.88
CA LEU A 81 1.76 -26.18 -4.46
C LEU A 81 1.45 -27.61 -4.00
N LEU A 82 0.32 -28.15 -4.41
CA LEU A 82 -0.07 -29.55 -4.10
C LEU A 82 0.81 -30.56 -4.83
N SER A 83 1.22 -30.27 -6.07
CA SER A 83 2.13 -31.12 -6.85
C SER A 83 3.52 -31.16 -6.23
N GLU A 84 4.06 -30.04 -5.77
CA GLU A 84 5.36 -29.99 -5.07
C GLU A 84 5.38 -30.81 -3.77
N LYS A 85 4.23 -30.97 -3.14
CA LYS A 85 4.06 -31.83 -1.96
C LYS A 85 3.78 -33.31 -2.30
N GLY A 86 3.69 -33.65 -3.58
CA GLY A 86 3.39 -35.00 -4.04
C GLY A 86 1.93 -35.44 -3.82
N ILE A 87 1.02 -34.50 -3.50
CA ILE A 87 -0.40 -34.78 -3.21
C ILE A 87 -1.20 -34.90 -4.50
N LYS A 88 -0.89 -34.05 -5.48
CA LYS A 88 -1.54 -34.02 -6.80
C LYS A 88 -0.48 -34.16 -7.90
N LYS A 89 -0.74 -35.01 -8.92
CA LYS A 89 0.11 -35.01 -10.11
C LYS A 89 -0.30 -33.87 -11.03
N SER A 90 0.66 -33.03 -11.42
CA SER A 90 0.47 -31.96 -12.40
C SER A 90 1.69 -31.84 -13.29
N SER A 91 1.47 -31.41 -14.53
CA SER A 91 2.53 -30.96 -15.43
C SER A 91 2.93 -29.50 -15.21
N LEU A 92 2.12 -28.74 -14.42
CA LEU A 92 2.42 -27.36 -14.08
C LEU A 92 3.52 -27.29 -13.03
N THR A 93 4.41 -26.34 -13.23
CA THR A 93 5.50 -25.99 -12.30
C THR A 93 5.46 -24.50 -11.99
N ALA A 94 6.23 -24.05 -11.00
CA ALA A 94 6.37 -22.62 -10.69
C ALA A 94 6.80 -21.78 -11.91
N ASN A 95 7.49 -22.36 -12.88
CA ASN A 95 7.94 -21.65 -14.09
C ASN A 95 6.79 -21.34 -15.07
N ASN A 96 5.68 -22.05 -14.98
CA ASN A 96 4.49 -21.81 -15.79
C ASN A 96 3.64 -20.65 -15.26
N LEU A 97 3.84 -20.27 -13.99
CA LEU A 97 3.10 -19.19 -13.34
C LEU A 97 3.64 -17.83 -13.80
N GLY A 98 2.73 -16.92 -14.10
CA GLY A 98 3.04 -15.53 -14.44
C GLY A 98 2.11 -14.55 -13.74
N GLY A 99 2.40 -13.26 -13.83
CA GLY A 99 1.57 -12.19 -13.25
C GLY A 99 1.27 -12.40 -11.78
N THR A 100 -0.01 -12.26 -11.41
CA THR A 100 -0.49 -12.40 -10.02
C THR A 100 -0.29 -13.81 -9.46
N GLN A 101 -0.39 -14.84 -10.29
CA GLN A 101 -0.17 -16.24 -9.88
C GLN A 101 1.26 -16.43 -9.37
N ARG A 102 2.24 -15.95 -10.11
CA ARG A 102 3.65 -16.01 -9.70
C ARG A 102 3.90 -15.29 -8.39
N MET A 103 3.32 -14.11 -8.22
CA MET A 103 3.42 -13.33 -6.98
C MET A 103 2.80 -14.09 -5.80
N PHE A 104 1.59 -14.63 -5.93
CA PHE A 104 0.94 -15.39 -4.85
C PHE A 104 1.73 -16.63 -4.46
N TYR A 105 2.24 -17.37 -5.44
CA TYR A 105 3.10 -18.53 -5.18
C TYR A 105 4.35 -18.13 -4.39
N GLU A 106 5.10 -17.13 -4.86
CA GLU A 106 6.35 -16.70 -4.23
C GLU A 106 6.11 -16.14 -2.82
N LEU A 107 5.06 -15.33 -2.63
CA LEU A 107 4.69 -14.83 -1.30
C LEU A 107 4.35 -15.96 -0.35
N TYR A 108 3.47 -16.88 -0.76
CA TYR A 108 3.10 -18.03 0.07
C TYR A 108 4.32 -18.86 0.47
N LYS A 109 5.21 -19.17 -0.48
CA LYS A 109 6.44 -19.93 -0.20
C LYS A 109 7.34 -19.21 0.79
N ASN A 110 7.55 -17.92 0.62
CA ASN A 110 8.39 -17.12 1.50
C ASN A 110 7.79 -17.05 2.91
N MET A 111 6.51 -16.68 3.02
CA MET A 111 5.82 -16.53 4.30
C MET A 111 5.66 -17.86 5.05
N SER A 112 5.45 -18.97 4.36
CA SER A 112 5.29 -20.29 4.98
C SER A 112 6.60 -20.96 5.36
N SER A 113 7.73 -20.53 4.82
CA SER A 113 9.05 -21.12 5.08
C SER A 113 9.78 -20.51 6.27
N THR A 114 9.37 -19.34 6.74
CA THR A 114 10.02 -18.64 7.86
C THR A 114 9.30 -18.93 9.17
N LYS A 115 10.08 -19.07 10.26
CA LYS A 115 9.56 -19.17 11.64
C LYS A 115 9.44 -17.80 12.30
N ASP A 116 10.24 -16.86 11.84
CA ASP A 116 10.24 -15.48 12.30
C ASP A 116 9.09 -14.70 11.66
N ARG A 117 8.85 -13.52 12.16
CA ARG A 117 7.81 -12.65 11.65
C ARG A 117 8.24 -12.10 10.27
N SER A 118 7.37 -12.29 9.28
CA SER A 118 7.61 -11.94 7.88
C SER A 118 6.32 -11.39 7.27
N ASP A 119 5.88 -10.23 7.81
CA ASP A 119 4.59 -9.64 7.44
C ASP A 119 4.65 -9.01 6.04
N VAL A 120 3.48 -8.93 5.41
CA VAL A 120 3.29 -8.28 4.11
C VAL A 120 2.61 -6.94 4.30
N MET A 121 3.15 -5.88 3.69
CA MET A 121 2.53 -4.57 3.63
C MET A 121 2.06 -4.29 2.19
N ILE A 122 0.75 -4.08 2.01
CA ILE A 122 0.18 -3.53 0.78
C ILE A 122 0.20 -2.01 0.93
N PHE A 123 0.97 -1.32 0.09
CA PHE A 123 1.12 0.14 0.15
C PHE A 123 0.51 0.81 -1.08
N ILE A 124 -0.43 1.73 -0.86
CA ILE A 124 -1.08 2.53 -1.90
C ILE A 124 -0.56 3.97 -1.81
N HIS A 125 0.23 4.39 -2.81
CA HIS A 125 0.84 5.72 -2.83
C HIS A 125 -0.18 6.85 -3.07
N GLY A 126 0.24 8.08 -2.76
CA GLY A 126 -0.57 9.28 -2.92
C GLY A 126 -0.47 9.94 -4.28
N TYR A 127 -0.86 11.21 -4.32
CA TYR A 127 -0.73 12.12 -5.45
C TYR A 127 0.73 12.55 -5.67
N LEU A 128 1.05 13.10 -6.84
CA LEU A 128 2.39 13.60 -7.23
C LEU A 128 3.48 12.51 -7.38
N TYR A 129 3.10 11.33 -7.83
CA TYR A 129 4.05 10.28 -8.16
C TYR A 129 3.95 9.90 -9.64
N ASP A 130 4.95 10.29 -10.44
CA ASP A 130 5.21 9.60 -11.69
C ASP A 130 5.88 8.25 -11.40
N PHE A 131 6.11 7.44 -12.42
CA PHE A 131 6.66 6.10 -12.19
C PHE A 131 8.09 6.12 -11.62
N ASP A 132 8.91 7.11 -12.00
CA ASP A 132 10.26 7.26 -11.45
C ASP A 132 10.24 7.68 -9.97
N ASP A 133 9.29 8.52 -9.58
CA ASP A 133 9.08 8.88 -8.17
C ASP A 133 8.58 7.69 -7.35
N GLU A 134 7.77 6.80 -7.95
CA GLU A 134 7.36 5.54 -7.30
C GLU A 134 8.54 4.63 -7.00
N LEU A 135 9.49 4.50 -7.94
CA LEU A 135 10.70 3.69 -7.71
C LEU A 135 11.55 4.24 -6.56
N LYS A 136 11.63 5.58 -6.43
CA LYS A 136 12.29 6.21 -5.25
C LYS A 136 11.52 5.93 -3.97
N ALA A 137 10.20 6.07 -3.98
CA ALA A 137 9.37 5.76 -2.83
C ALA A 137 9.49 4.30 -2.38
N ILE A 138 9.63 3.36 -3.32
CA ILE A 138 9.89 1.94 -3.02
C ILE A 138 11.22 1.77 -2.28
N LEU A 139 12.27 2.50 -2.67
CA LEU A 139 13.56 2.47 -1.97
C LEU A 139 13.45 3.01 -0.55
N ASP A 140 12.75 4.12 -0.36
CA ASP A 140 12.52 4.71 0.96
C ASP A 140 11.69 3.76 1.86
N LEU A 141 10.61 3.19 1.32
CA LEU A 141 9.79 2.21 2.03
C LEU A 141 10.58 0.95 2.40
N LYS A 142 11.43 0.45 1.48
CA LYS A 142 12.31 -0.67 1.78
C LYS A 142 13.24 -0.35 2.94
N LYS A 143 13.91 0.79 2.92
CA LYS A 143 14.82 1.24 3.99
C LYS A 143 14.12 1.35 5.34
N ILE A 144 12.89 1.92 5.36
CA ILE A 144 12.14 2.15 6.59
C ILE A 144 11.49 0.87 7.11
N PHE A 145 10.86 0.07 6.25
CA PHE A 145 10.01 -1.03 6.68
C PHE A 145 10.64 -2.41 6.53
N ILE A 146 11.56 -2.63 5.59
CA ILE A 146 12.19 -3.94 5.39
C ILE A 146 13.56 -4.01 6.05
N ASP A 147 14.40 -3.00 5.84
CA ASP A 147 15.77 -3.00 6.34
C ASP A 147 15.87 -2.60 7.82
N ASN A 148 14.78 -2.08 8.39
CA ASN A 148 14.72 -1.68 9.79
C ASN A 148 14.31 -2.85 10.68
N PRO A 149 15.17 -3.29 11.61
CA PRO A 149 14.88 -4.44 12.49
C PRO A 149 13.73 -4.17 13.46
N ALA A 150 13.31 -2.92 13.67
CA ALA A 150 12.14 -2.57 14.47
C ALA A 150 10.80 -2.79 13.74
N SER A 151 10.82 -3.11 12.45
CA SER A 151 9.61 -3.35 11.66
C SER A 151 9.36 -4.86 11.50
N PRO A 152 8.10 -5.32 11.55
CA PRO A 152 7.76 -6.72 11.27
C PRO A 152 7.61 -7.01 9.77
N VAL A 153 7.70 -5.99 8.91
CA VAL A 153 7.43 -6.10 7.47
C VAL A 153 8.68 -6.64 6.75
N GLU A 154 8.50 -7.71 5.97
CA GLU A 154 9.55 -8.28 5.12
C GLU A 154 9.17 -8.24 3.63
N HIS A 155 7.90 -8.03 3.33
CA HIS A 155 7.41 -7.99 1.96
C HIS A 155 6.54 -6.75 1.72
N ILE A 156 6.72 -6.09 0.57
CA ILE A 156 5.89 -4.94 0.16
C ILE A 156 5.22 -5.25 -1.18
N LEU A 157 3.91 -5.05 -1.23
CA LEU A 157 3.11 -4.98 -2.44
C LEU A 157 2.81 -3.50 -2.71
N PHE A 158 3.59 -2.89 -3.58
CA PHE A 158 3.44 -1.48 -3.92
C PHE A 158 2.39 -1.32 -5.02
N VAL A 159 1.27 -0.69 -4.71
CA VAL A 159 0.19 -0.41 -5.66
C VAL A 159 0.53 0.85 -6.43
N SER A 160 1.00 0.67 -7.65
CA SER A 160 1.39 1.71 -8.61
C SER A 160 0.18 2.04 -9.48
N TRP A 161 -0.42 3.20 -9.24
CA TRP A 161 -1.54 3.71 -10.04
C TRP A 161 -1.13 4.98 -10.81
N PRO A 162 -1.70 5.26 -12.00
CA PRO A 162 -1.27 6.37 -12.84
C PRO A 162 -1.66 7.73 -12.23
N ALA A 163 -0.76 8.26 -11.38
CA ALA A 163 -0.76 9.65 -10.97
C ALA A 163 0.16 10.45 -11.89
N SER A 164 -0.19 11.70 -12.18
CA SER A 164 0.49 12.50 -13.21
C SER A 164 1.83 13.07 -12.76
N GLY A 165 2.14 13.06 -11.47
CA GLY A 165 3.33 13.72 -10.93
C GLY A 165 3.35 15.25 -11.08
N SER A 166 2.24 15.87 -11.49
CA SER A 166 2.14 17.30 -11.82
C SER A 166 1.40 18.09 -10.74
N ILE A 167 1.93 19.27 -10.40
CA ILE A 167 1.32 20.20 -9.42
C ILE A 167 0.15 21.00 -10.02
N ILE A 168 -0.04 20.92 -11.35
CA ILE A 168 -1.07 21.70 -12.06
C ILE A 168 -2.46 21.32 -11.53
N PRO A 169 -3.34 22.28 -11.18
CA PRO A 169 -4.66 21.98 -10.61
C PRO A 169 -5.54 21.05 -11.46
N LEU A 170 -5.44 21.12 -12.80
CA LEU A 170 -6.19 20.24 -13.71
C LEU A 170 -5.76 18.78 -13.58
N SER A 171 -4.48 18.49 -13.38
CA SER A 171 -3.99 17.13 -13.22
C SER A 171 -4.54 16.42 -11.99
N TYR A 172 -4.92 17.15 -10.94
CA TYR A 172 -5.57 16.57 -9.77
C TYR A 172 -6.94 15.93 -10.11
N PHE A 173 -7.70 16.51 -11.03
CA PHE A 173 -9.00 15.94 -11.43
C PHE A 173 -8.80 14.68 -12.28
N ASP A 174 -7.77 14.67 -13.13
CA ASP A 174 -7.41 13.48 -13.91
C ASP A 174 -6.93 12.36 -12.99
N ASP A 175 -6.06 12.67 -12.02
CA ASP A 175 -5.57 11.73 -11.02
C ASP A 175 -6.71 11.22 -10.12
N LYS A 176 -7.69 12.07 -9.82
CA LYS A 176 -8.90 11.64 -9.10
C LYS A 176 -9.70 10.61 -9.90
N ALA A 177 -9.85 10.77 -11.21
CA ALA A 177 -10.49 9.79 -12.09
C ALA A 177 -9.68 8.49 -12.15
N SER A 178 -8.35 8.59 -12.37
CA SER A 178 -7.43 7.45 -12.38
C SER A 178 -7.45 6.68 -11.05
N SER A 179 -7.58 7.36 -9.91
CA SER A 179 -7.68 6.72 -8.60
C SER A 179 -8.94 5.86 -8.47
N ILE A 180 -10.06 6.30 -9.06
CA ILE A 180 -11.32 5.55 -9.06
C ILE A 180 -11.20 4.27 -9.90
N ASN A 181 -10.64 4.38 -11.10
CA ASN A 181 -10.43 3.23 -11.99
C ASN A 181 -9.45 2.22 -11.38
N SER A 182 -8.38 2.73 -10.76
CA SER A 182 -7.38 1.90 -10.08
C SER A 182 -7.97 1.13 -8.90
N GLY A 183 -8.92 1.73 -8.17
CA GLY A 183 -9.65 1.05 -7.11
C GLY A 183 -10.45 -0.15 -7.61
N THR A 184 -11.08 -0.05 -8.79
CA THR A 184 -11.77 -1.19 -9.43
C THR A 184 -10.81 -2.32 -9.79
N SER A 185 -9.63 -1.98 -10.30
CA SER A 185 -8.57 -2.96 -10.60
C SER A 185 -8.06 -3.63 -9.32
N LEU A 186 -7.86 -2.85 -8.25
CA LEU A 186 -7.44 -3.35 -6.94
C LEU A 186 -8.49 -4.27 -6.31
N MET A 187 -9.77 -3.96 -6.45
CA MET A 187 -10.86 -4.81 -5.98
C MET A 187 -10.77 -6.21 -6.60
N ARG A 188 -10.51 -6.30 -7.90
CA ARG A 188 -10.38 -7.59 -8.59
C ARG A 188 -9.20 -8.41 -8.08
N LEU A 189 -8.03 -7.78 -7.92
CA LEU A 189 -6.86 -8.43 -7.35
C LEU A 189 -7.13 -8.89 -5.91
N PHE A 190 -7.76 -8.05 -5.11
CA PHE A 190 -8.14 -8.36 -3.74
C PHE A 190 -9.11 -9.55 -3.68
N TYR A 191 -10.05 -9.65 -4.59
CA TYR A 191 -10.95 -10.80 -4.69
C TYR A 191 -10.17 -12.11 -4.93
N PHE A 192 -9.28 -12.16 -5.93
CA PHE A 192 -8.46 -13.35 -6.18
C PHE A 192 -7.59 -13.71 -4.99
N TYR A 193 -7.02 -12.71 -4.34
CA TYR A 193 -6.20 -12.91 -3.16
C TYR A 193 -6.98 -13.52 -1.99
N THR A 194 -8.16 -13.00 -1.70
CA THR A 194 -9.00 -13.52 -0.60
C THR A 194 -9.51 -14.93 -0.89
N GLN A 195 -9.84 -15.25 -2.14
CA GLN A 195 -10.20 -16.63 -2.51
C GLN A 195 -9.00 -17.58 -2.38
N PHE A 196 -7.82 -17.16 -2.84
CA PHE A 196 -6.59 -17.93 -2.64
C PHE A 196 -6.32 -18.24 -1.18
N LEU A 197 -6.41 -17.23 -0.30
CA LEU A 197 -6.24 -17.43 1.14
C LEU A 197 -7.30 -18.39 1.71
N LYS A 198 -8.56 -18.24 1.32
CA LYS A 198 -9.63 -19.13 1.76
C LYS A 198 -9.33 -20.58 1.40
N ASP A 199 -8.85 -20.85 0.21
CA ASP A 199 -8.51 -22.18 -0.24
C ASP A 199 -7.28 -22.73 0.48
N ILE A 200 -6.25 -21.91 0.74
CA ILE A 200 -5.10 -22.28 1.56
C ILE A 200 -5.55 -22.68 2.98
N PHE A 201 -6.38 -21.85 3.63
CA PHE A 201 -6.86 -22.15 4.99
C PHE A 201 -7.80 -23.35 5.06
N SER A 202 -8.53 -23.63 4.00
CA SER A 202 -9.46 -24.78 3.91
C SER A 202 -8.74 -26.09 3.57
N ASN A 203 -7.54 -26.01 3.02
CA ASN A 203 -6.80 -27.19 2.56
C ASN A 203 -5.86 -27.70 3.66
N ARG A 204 -6.16 -28.88 4.21
CA ARG A 204 -5.36 -29.49 5.29
C ARG A 204 -3.93 -29.83 4.88
N ASP A 205 -3.68 -29.98 3.59
CA ASP A 205 -2.37 -30.33 3.04
C ASP A 205 -1.47 -29.12 2.82
N LEU A 206 -2.05 -27.90 2.84
CA LEU A 206 -1.34 -26.65 2.75
C LEU A 206 -1.33 -25.97 4.12
N ALA A 207 -0.17 -25.90 4.74
CA ALA A 207 -0.06 -25.23 6.04
C ALA A 207 -0.35 -23.72 5.90
N PRO A 208 -1.31 -23.16 6.67
CA PRO A 208 -1.45 -21.72 6.73
C PRO A 208 -0.19 -21.10 7.36
N CYS A 209 0.23 -19.95 6.85
CA CYS A 209 1.28 -19.18 7.51
C CYS A 209 0.70 -18.30 8.61
N ASN A 210 1.49 -18.03 9.67
CA ASN A 210 1.10 -17.16 10.77
C ASN A 210 1.45 -15.69 10.54
N GLN A 211 1.86 -15.36 9.32
CA GLN A 211 2.25 -13.99 8.95
C GLN A 211 1.02 -13.10 8.76
N ARG A 212 1.20 -11.83 9.02
CA ARG A 212 0.12 -10.84 8.92
C ARG A 212 0.21 -10.06 7.62
N ILE A 213 -0.94 -9.51 7.22
CA ILE A 213 -1.07 -8.67 6.07
C ILE A 213 -1.59 -7.33 6.54
N HIS A 214 -0.88 -6.27 6.16
CA HIS A 214 -1.22 -4.90 6.49
C HIS A 214 -1.55 -4.12 5.23
N LEU A 215 -2.48 -3.17 5.34
CA LEU A 215 -2.87 -2.27 4.26
C LEU A 215 -2.57 -0.83 4.67
N VAL A 216 -1.75 -0.16 3.90
CA VAL A 216 -1.34 1.23 4.15
C VAL A 216 -1.72 2.07 2.94
N ALA A 217 -2.49 3.13 3.15
CA ALA A 217 -2.88 4.06 2.09
C ALA A 217 -2.49 5.49 2.48
N HIS A 218 -1.71 6.16 1.63
CA HIS A 218 -1.25 7.52 1.84
C HIS A 218 -1.99 8.52 0.96
N SER A 219 -2.39 9.65 1.53
CA SER A 219 -2.94 10.79 0.79
C SER A 219 -4.08 10.39 -0.16
N MET A 220 -3.98 10.68 -1.47
CA MET A 220 -4.95 10.28 -2.50
C MET A 220 -5.01 8.76 -2.73
N GLY A 221 -4.03 7.97 -2.27
CA GLY A 221 -4.13 6.50 -2.22
C GLY A 221 -5.32 6.01 -1.41
N ASN A 222 -5.78 6.80 -0.43
CA ASN A 222 -7.03 6.52 0.29
C ASN A 222 -8.28 6.63 -0.59
N ARG A 223 -8.23 7.37 -1.69
CA ARG A 223 -9.31 7.40 -2.69
C ARG A 223 -9.32 6.15 -3.56
N VAL A 224 -8.14 5.61 -3.89
CA VAL A 224 -8.03 4.28 -4.53
C VAL A 224 -8.63 3.20 -3.62
N LEU A 225 -8.31 3.24 -2.33
CA LEU A 225 -8.89 2.35 -1.33
C LEU A 225 -10.40 2.54 -1.20
N GLN A 226 -10.89 3.78 -1.17
CA GLN A 226 -12.31 4.12 -1.13
C GLN A 226 -13.05 3.50 -2.33
N SER A 227 -12.52 3.66 -3.54
CA SER A 227 -13.12 3.10 -4.76
C SER A 227 -13.12 1.56 -4.75
N MET A 228 -12.04 0.96 -4.27
CA MET A 228 -11.98 -0.50 -4.07
C MET A 228 -13.12 -0.97 -3.15
N LEU A 229 -13.27 -0.33 -2.00
CA LEU A 229 -14.29 -0.69 -1.01
C LEU A 229 -15.71 -0.43 -1.53
N TYR A 230 -15.92 0.66 -2.25
CA TYR A 230 -17.21 0.96 -2.89
C TYR A 230 -17.65 -0.18 -3.82
N SER A 231 -16.70 -0.71 -4.59
CA SER A 231 -16.93 -1.79 -5.55
C SER A 231 -17.09 -3.18 -4.90
N LEU A 232 -16.65 -3.36 -3.64
CA LEU A 232 -16.79 -4.62 -2.90
C LEU A 232 -18.19 -4.75 -2.30
N LYS A 233 -18.83 -5.90 -2.56
CA LYS A 233 -20.05 -6.28 -1.88
C LYS A 233 -19.77 -6.77 -0.47
N ARG A 234 -20.57 -6.37 0.52
CA ARG A 234 -20.36 -6.68 1.95
C ARG A 234 -20.26 -8.19 2.21
N GLU A 235 -21.08 -8.99 1.55
CA GLU A 235 -21.09 -10.45 1.68
C GLU A 235 -19.82 -11.15 1.19
N ASN A 236 -19.00 -10.45 0.38
CA ASN A 236 -17.74 -10.98 -0.18
C ASN A 236 -16.51 -10.49 0.58
N ILE A 237 -16.67 -9.70 1.64
CA ILE A 237 -15.55 -9.19 2.42
C ILE A 237 -15.12 -10.25 3.44
N LEU A 238 -13.86 -10.61 3.39
CA LEU A 238 -13.21 -11.47 4.39
C LEU A 238 -12.25 -10.63 5.24
N ARG A 239 -12.23 -10.89 6.54
CA ARG A 239 -11.30 -10.23 7.47
C ARG A 239 -9.92 -10.86 7.37
N VAL A 240 -9.14 -10.39 6.43
CA VAL A 240 -7.80 -10.92 6.10
C VAL A 240 -6.69 -9.92 6.36
N ILE A 241 -7.03 -8.67 6.66
CA ILE A 241 -6.07 -7.60 6.97
C ILE A 241 -5.94 -7.49 8.50
N ASP A 242 -4.72 -7.46 8.99
CA ASP A 242 -4.49 -7.25 10.43
C ASP A 242 -4.59 -5.75 10.78
N GLN A 243 -3.79 -4.91 10.14
CA GLN A 243 -3.78 -3.46 10.37
C GLN A 243 -4.10 -2.72 9.08
N VAL A 244 -5.01 -1.74 9.13
CA VAL A 244 -5.18 -0.71 8.10
C VAL A 244 -4.65 0.62 8.64
N LEU A 245 -3.70 1.21 7.93
CA LEU A 245 -3.15 2.53 8.26
C LEU A 245 -3.57 3.55 7.19
N LEU A 246 -4.35 4.55 7.58
CA LEU A 246 -4.81 5.63 6.72
C LEU A 246 -3.94 6.86 7.04
N LEU A 247 -2.91 7.10 6.20
CA LEU A 247 -1.91 8.13 6.43
C LEU A 247 -2.30 9.41 5.70
N ASN A 248 -2.50 10.52 6.42
CA ASN A 248 -2.83 11.84 5.86
C ASN A 248 -3.87 11.77 4.73
N ALA A 249 -4.98 11.08 4.98
CA ALA A 249 -5.93 10.64 3.97
C ALA A 249 -6.66 11.80 3.27
N ASP A 250 -6.52 11.90 1.92
CA ASP A 250 -7.21 12.89 1.08
C ASP A 250 -8.58 12.38 0.60
N VAL A 251 -9.43 12.03 1.56
CA VAL A 251 -10.84 11.67 1.36
C VAL A 251 -11.71 12.50 2.29
N SER A 252 -13.03 12.51 2.10
CA SER A 252 -13.97 13.20 2.99
C SER A 252 -13.84 12.70 4.43
N TYR A 253 -13.98 13.60 5.40
CA TYR A 253 -14.03 13.23 6.82
C TYR A 253 -15.23 12.34 7.18
N LYS A 254 -16.26 12.28 6.29
CA LYS A 254 -17.49 11.49 6.44
C LYS A 254 -17.43 10.07 5.89
N VAL A 255 -16.27 9.61 5.40
CA VAL A 255 -16.14 8.31 4.71
C VAL A 255 -16.55 7.08 5.55
N PHE A 256 -16.68 7.23 6.88
CA PHE A 256 -17.18 6.19 7.78
C PHE A 256 -18.70 6.23 7.98
N GLU A 257 -19.38 7.29 7.54
CA GLU A 257 -20.84 7.38 7.60
C GLU A 257 -21.47 6.45 6.57
N ASP A 258 -22.61 5.85 6.90
CA ASP A 258 -23.29 4.88 6.03
C ASP A 258 -23.67 5.47 4.66
N ALA A 259 -23.97 6.77 4.61
CA ALA A 259 -24.28 7.47 3.36
C ALA A 259 -23.13 7.46 2.33
N GLU A 260 -21.89 7.33 2.78
CA GLU A 260 -20.70 7.26 1.90
C GLU A 260 -20.41 5.83 1.43
N ASP A 261 -20.98 4.83 2.10
CA ASP A 261 -20.87 3.37 1.83
C ASP A 261 -19.45 2.92 1.39
N SER A 262 -18.43 3.38 2.07
CA SER A 262 -17.05 3.07 1.72
C SER A 262 -16.22 2.58 2.92
N PHE A 263 -15.66 3.48 3.75
CA PHE A 263 -14.78 3.08 4.86
C PHE A 263 -15.54 2.42 6.02
N ASN A 264 -16.85 2.52 6.08
CA ASN A 264 -17.69 1.70 6.96
C ASN A 264 -17.61 0.19 6.65
N LYS A 265 -16.97 -0.22 5.54
CA LYS A 265 -16.63 -1.62 5.21
C LYS A 265 -15.27 -2.06 5.76
N LEU A 266 -14.38 -1.13 6.13
CA LEU A 266 -13.05 -1.48 6.67
C LEU A 266 -13.10 -2.36 7.93
N PRO A 267 -14.05 -2.17 8.89
CA PRO A 267 -14.18 -3.06 10.04
C PRO A 267 -14.54 -4.51 9.70
N LEU A 268 -15.07 -4.75 8.50
CA LEU A 268 -15.31 -6.11 8.00
C LEU A 268 -14.05 -6.75 7.43
N LEU A 269 -13.11 -5.91 6.96
CA LEU A 269 -11.89 -6.31 6.26
C LEU A 269 -10.71 -6.50 7.22
N ALA A 270 -10.63 -5.71 8.29
CA ALA A 270 -9.45 -5.55 9.13
C ALA A 270 -9.75 -5.78 10.61
N ASN A 271 -8.71 -6.18 11.36
CA ASN A 271 -8.76 -6.30 12.81
C ASN A 271 -8.67 -4.93 13.49
N ARG A 272 -7.84 -4.03 12.95
CA ARG A 272 -7.67 -2.65 13.45
C ARG A 272 -7.51 -1.66 12.30
N ILE A 273 -7.93 -0.41 12.57
CA ILE A 273 -7.83 0.71 11.65
C ILE A 273 -7.22 1.89 12.41
N SER A 274 -6.12 2.43 11.93
CA SER A 274 -5.42 3.57 12.49
C SER A 274 -5.40 4.73 11.51
N ILE A 275 -5.98 5.86 11.90
CA ILE A 275 -6.07 7.08 11.10
C ILE A 275 -5.01 8.07 11.62
N TYR A 276 -3.93 8.24 10.85
CA TYR A 276 -2.89 9.23 11.16
C TYR A 276 -3.26 10.56 10.51
N LEU A 277 -3.40 11.58 11.32
CA LEU A 277 -3.74 12.92 10.86
C LEU A 277 -2.72 13.96 11.31
N ASN A 278 -2.66 15.06 10.56
CA ASN A 278 -1.95 16.27 10.94
C ASN A 278 -2.81 17.50 10.61
N ARG A 279 -3.19 18.24 11.64
CA ARG A 279 -4.05 19.43 11.49
C ARG A 279 -3.36 20.60 10.78
N GLN A 280 -2.03 20.58 10.73
CA GLN A 280 -1.20 21.59 10.05
C GLN A 280 -0.82 21.17 8.62
N ASP A 281 -1.34 20.03 8.11
CA ASP A 281 -1.07 19.55 6.76
C ASP A 281 -1.54 20.57 5.71
N ILE A 282 -0.56 21.23 5.06
CA ILE A 282 -0.81 22.27 4.05
C ILE A 282 -1.26 21.68 2.70
N ILE A 283 -0.86 20.44 2.38
CA ILE A 283 -1.25 19.75 1.15
C ILE A 283 -2.75 19.43 1.22
N LEU A 284 -3.22 18.87 2.34
CA LEU A 284 -4.63 18.60 2.56
C LEU A 284 -5.46 19.88 2.69
N ALA A 285 -4.88 20.96 3.28
CA ALA A 285 -5.52 22.26 3.28
C ALA A 285 -5.74 22.78 1.86
N ALA A 286 -4.71 22.72 0.99
CA ALA A 286 -4.82 23.11 -0.40
C ALA A 286 -5.86 22.25 -1.14
N SER A 287 -5.86 20.93 -0.93
CA SER A 287 -6.86 20.00 -1.48
C SER A 287 -8.29 20.39 -1.08
N GLN A 288 -8.51 20.71 0.20
CA GLN A 288 -9.81 21.10 0.72
C GLN A 288 -10.33 22.39 0.07
N PHE A 289 -9.49 23.45 -0.01
CA PHE A 289 -9.94 24.75 -0.48
C PHE A 289 -10.05 24.85 -2.00
N THR A 290 -9.18 24.20 -2.75
CA THR A 290 -9.08 24.40 -4.19
C THR A 290 -9.81 23.34 -5.02
N LYS A 291 -9.98 22.14 -4.48
CA LYS A 291 -10.31 20.94 -5.29
C LYS A 291 -11.52 20.17 -4.79
N ASN A 292 -11.90 20.32 -3.53
CA ASN A 292 -12.96 19.55 -2.89
C ASN A 292 -14.09 20.39 -2.25
N ILE A 293 -14.32 21.59 -2.76
CA ILE A 293 -15.44 22.48 -2.39
C ILE A 293 -15.59 22.59 -0.85
N LEU A 294 -14.51 22.96 -0.19
CA LEU A 294 -14.43 23.14 1.28
C LEU A 294 -14.77 21.89 2.12
N THR A 295 -14.84 20.70 1.51
CA THR A 295 -15.09 19.47 2.25
C THR A 295 -13.88 19.12 3.13
N PRO A 296 -14.04 19.03 4.46
CA PRO A 296 -12.95 18.64 5.37
C PRO A 296 -12.34 17.30 4.99
N ARG A 297 -11.01 17.22 5.10
CA ARG A 297 -10.24 16.01 4.73
C ARG A 297 -9.96 15.16 5.96
N LEU A 298 -10.13 13.83 5.83
CA LEU A 298 -9.95 12.86 6.90
C LEU A 298 -8.57 13.01 7.57
N GLY A 299 -7.49 13.07 6.79
CA GLY A 299 -6.12 13.17 7.30
C GLY A 299 -5.74 14.52 7.91
N LYS A 300 -6.66 15.51 7.89
CA LYS A 300 -6.46 16.83 8.51
C LYS A 300 -7.44 17.08 9.65
N ASN A 301 -8.69 16.75 9.46
CA ASN A 301 -9.78 17.12 10.38
C ASN A 301 -10.20 15.96 11.30
N GLY A 302 -9.76 14.75 11.01
CA GLY A 302 -10.25 13.55 11.67
C GLY A 302 -11.59 13.07 11.09
N PRO A 303 -12.04 11.87 11.47
CA PRO A 303 -13.27 11.27 10.99
C PRO A 303 -14.51 11.79 11.73
N SER A 304 -15.66 11.74 11.05
CA SER A 304 -16.99 11.69 11.67
C SER A 304 -17.59 10.29 11.51
N GLY A 305 -18.62 9.98 12.31
CA GLY A 305 -19.36 8.73 12.20
C GLY A 305 -18.62 7.46 12.66
N ILE A 306 -17.59 7.60 13.52
CA ILE A 306 -16.80 6.45 13.99
C ILE A 306 -17.22 5.91 15.36
N ASP A 307 -18.21 6.47 16.03
CA ASP A 307 -18.60 6.07 17.39
C ASP A 307 -18.98 4.59 17.47
N GLN A 308 -19.60 4.05 16.42
CA GLN A 308 -19.93 2.63 16.31
C GLN A 308 -18.71 1.72 16.06
N TYR A 309 -17.54 2.28 15.74
CA TYR A 309 -16.31 1.56 15.42
C TYR A 309 -15.17 1.85 16.40
N LYS A 310 -15.46 2.49 17.53
CA LYS A 310 -14.46 2.93 18.50
C LYS A 310 -13.54 1.83 19.05
N ASP A 311 -13.99 0.59 19.04
CA ASP A 311 -13.17 -0.56 19.46
C ASP A 311 -12.13 -0.97 18.42
N ILE A 312 -12.36 -0.66 17.14
CA ILE A 312 -11.53 -1.06 16.01
C ILE A 312 -10.74 0.12 15.44
N VAL A 313 -11.34 1.33 15.44
CA VAL A 313 -10.75 2.54 14.87
C VAL A 313 -10.03 3.35 15.93
N SER A 314 -8.79 3.73 15.65
CA SER A 314 -8.00 4.69 16.43
C SER A 314 -7.64 5.89 15.57
N VAL A 315 -7.70 7.07 16.16
CA VAL A 315 -7.26 8.34 15.55
C VAL A 315 -5.95 8.76 16.21
N ILE A 316 -4.92 8.97 15.42
CA ILE A 316 -3.58 9.32 15.88
C ILE A 316 -3.24 10.71 15.36
N ASP A 317 -3.23 11.69 16.27
CA ASP A 317 -2.88 13.08 15.96
C ASP A 317 -1.36 13.26 16.00
N CYS A 318 -0.78 13.53 14.84
CA CYS A 318 0.65 13.78 14.64
C CYS A 318 0.98 15.27 14.52
N THR A 319 0.06 16.16 14.87
CA THR A 319 0.20 17.63 14.67
C THR A 319 1.39 18.20 15.41
N PHE A 320 1.74 17.66 16.56
CA PHE A 320 2.80 18.17 17.43
C PHE A 320 4.15 17.47 17.26
N VAL A 321 4.24 16.51 16.35
CA VAL A 321 5.49 15.84 16.02
C VAL A 321 6.40 16.80 15.27
N LYS A 322 7.62 17.01 15.79
CA LYS A 322 8.58 18.00 15.27
C LYS A 322 9.90 17.37 14.81
N ASP A 323 10.10 16.09 15.01
CA ASP A 323 11.28 15.42 14.56
C ASP A 323 11.29 15.32 13.03
N ASP A 324 12.21 16.00 12.40
CA ASP A 324 12.40 15.96 10.96
C ASP A 324 13.71 15.24 10.65
N LEU A 325 13.59 14.02 10.13
CA LEU A 325 14.74 13.20 9.73
C LEU A 325 15.27 13.55 8.35
N LEU A 326 14.49 14.29 7.56
CA LEU A 326 14.77 14.55 6.17
C LEU A 326 14.66 16.05 5.89
N ASN A 327 15.79 16.77 6.00
CA ASN A 327 15.96 18.16 5.54
C ASN A 327 15.71 18.27 4.03
N ASN A 328 14.50 17.94 3.57
CA ASN A 328 14.14 17.93 2.16
C ASN A 328 12.81 18.63 1.97
N PHE A 329 12.79 19.69 1.17
CA PHE A 329 11.59 20.52 0.88
C PHE A 329 10.33 19.72 0.53
N LYS A 330 10.46 18.55 -0.09
CA LYS A 330 9.33 17.65 -0.37
C LYS A 330 8.64 17.18 0.92
N TYR A 331 9.36 17.08 2.02
CA TYR A 331 8.87 16.59 3.32
C TYR A 331 8.55 17.72 4.33
N GLU A 332 8.96 18.96 4.03
CA GLU A 332 8.66 20.14 4.86
C GLU A 332 7.20 20.62 4.74
N ALA A 333 6.42 20.06 3.82
CA ALA A 333 5.05 20.45 3.53
C ALA A 333 4.06 20.02 4.62
N GLY A 334 4.27 20.48 5.88
CA GLY A 334 3.35 20.28 6.99
C GLY A 334 3.21 18.82 7.41
N ASN A 335 4.32 18.07 7.41
CA ASN A 335 4.36 16.65 7.79
C ASN A 335 3.37 15.75 7.02
N HIS A 336 3.06 16.11 5.77
CA HIS A 336 2.20 15.26 4.91
C HIS A 336 2.78 13.86 4.69
N TRP A 337 4.10 13.72 4.78
CA TRP A 337 4.85 12.46 4.68
C TRP A 337 5.50 12.05 6.00
N GLY A 338 4.82 12.28 7.14
CA GLY A 338 5.38 11.97 8.46
C GLY A 338 5.87 10.53 8.61
N TYR A 339 5.25 9.56 7.95
CA TYR A 339 5.68 8.15 7.93
C TYR A 339 7.06 7.93 7.28
N LEU A 340 7.52 8.86 6.43
CA LEU A 340 8.86 8.84 5.84
C LEU A 340 9.85 9.70 6.63
N SER A 341 9.40 10.81 7.21
CA SER A 341 10.25 11.85 7.76
C SER A 341 10.38 11.85 9.29
N SER A 342 9.45 11.22 10.00
CA SER A 342 9.42 11.25 11.48
C SER A 342 9.72 9.89 12.09
N SER A 343 10.75 9.83 12.94
CA SER A 343 11.09 8.64 13.72
C SER A 343 9.99 8.27 14.71
N GLN A 344 9.31 9.27 15.28
CA GLN A 344 8.22 9.06 16.22
C GLN A 344 7.00 8.44 15.55
N VAL A 345 6.64 8.92 14.35
CA VAL A 345 5.55 8.34 13.56
C VAL A 345 5.90 6.92 13.12
N GLN A 346 7.13 6.69 12.67
CA GLN A 346 7.60 5.34 12.29
C GLN A 346 7.56 4.38 13.47
N HIS A 347 8.04 4.81 14.64
CA HIS A 347 8.02 3.99 15.86
C HIS A 347 6.61 3.60 16.26
N ASP A 348 5.66 4.52 16.19
CA ASP A 348 4.25 4.26 16.42
C ASP A 348 3.66 3.27 15.41
N ILE A 349 3.94 3.46 14.12
CA ILE A 349 3.53 2.55 13.04
C ILE A 349 4.05 1.13 13.31
N PHE A 350 5.32 0.97 13.67
CA PHE A 350 5.89 -0.36 13.91
C PHE A 350 5.19 -1.07 15.07
N GLN A 351 4.91 -0.38 16.17
CA GLN A 351 4.17 -0.95 17.29
C GLN A 351 2.74 -1.37 16.88
N ASN A 352 2.08 -0.56 16.02
CA ASN A 352 0.79 -0.94 15.43
C ASN A 352 0.89 -2.21 14.60
N LEU A 353 1.88 -2.29 13.71
CA LEU A 353 2.09 -3.46 12.84
C LEU A 353 2.44 -4.71 13.66
N TYR A 354 3.15 -4.56 14.80
CA TYR A 354 3.35 -5.65 15.76
C TYR A 354 2.07 -6.08 16.47
N GLY A 355 0.99 -5.31 16.36
CA GLY A 355 -0.29 -5.60 17.02
C GLY A 355 -0.27 -5.31 18.52
N ILE A 356 0.62 -4.43 19.00
CA ILE A 356 0.61 -3.93 20.36
C ILE A 356 -0.73 -3.27 20.63
N ASP A 357 -1.31 -3.49 21.80
CA ASP A 357 -2.58 -2.84 22.17
C ASP A 357 -2.44 -1.33 22.07
N ARG A 358 -3.45 -0.68 21.48
CA ARG A 358 -3.43 0.76 21.18
C ARG A 358 -3.19 1.64 22.41
N ASN A 359 -3.59 1.16 23.61
CA ASN A 359 -3.37 1.86 24.87
C ASN A 359 -1.98 1.62 25.46
N LEU A 360 -1.20 0.68 24.92
CA LEU A 360 0.14 0.31 25.38
C LEU A 360 1.25 0.78 24.43
N ILE A 361 0.91 1.45 23.32
CA ILE A 361 1.90 2.02 22.41
C ILE A 361 2.63 3.16 23.14
N SER A 362 3.95 3.05 23.25
CA SER A 362 4.76 3.77 24.23
C SER A 362 4.90 5.27 23.99
N ASN A 363 4.77 5.74 22.75
CA ASN A 363 4.94 7.15 22.38
C ASN A 363 3.60 7.88 22.14
N ARG A 364 2.51 7.33 22.69
CA ARG A 364 1.17 7.94 22.63
C ARG A 364 0.72 8.47 23.97
N SER A 365 0.06 9.62 23.97
CA SER A 365 -0.85 10.05 25.01
C SER A 365 -2.28 9.76 24.56
N LYS A 366 -3.10 9.27 25.47
CA LYS A 366 -4.52 9.03 25.23
C LYS A 366 -5.31 10.29 25.57
N ASP A 367 -5.93 10.91 24.57
CA ASP A 367 -6.74 12.12 24.74
C ASP A 367 -8.21 11.77 24.99
N ASN A 368 -8.69 10.67 24.37
CA ASN A 368 -10.05 10.18 24.51
C ASN A 368 -10.07 8.65 24.29
N GLU A 369 -11.23 8.00 24.31
CA GLU A 369 -11.38 6.55 24.24
C GLU A 369 -10.61 5.91 23.05
N ASN A 370 -10.64 6.57 21.88
CA ASN A 370 -9.98 6.11 20.67
C ASN A 370 -9.15 7.20 19.94
N ILE A 371 -8.85 8.29 20.63
CA ILE A 371 -8.02 9.40 20.11
C ILE A 371 -6.73 9.46 20.91
N PHE A 372 -5.63 9.51 20.20
CA PHE A 372 -4.28 9.53 20.74
C PHE A 372 -3.45 10.62 20.07
N THR A 373 -2.52 11.22 20.82
CA THR A 373 -1.56 12.18 20.30
C THR A 373 -0.14 11.63 20.44
N ILE A 374 0.66 11.74 19.36
CA ILE A 374 2.09 11.47 19.41
C ILE A 374 2.83 12.74 19.79
N PHE A 375 3.74 12.63 20.74
CA PHE A 375 4.66 13.68 21.13
C PHE A 375 6.07 13.40 20.62
N SER A 376 6.79 14.48 20.30
CA SER A 376 8.22 14.44 19.98
C SER A 376 9.07 14.47 21.25
#